data_71877c458f228d2e551c7a20d1dc882c
#
_entry.id   71877c458f228d2e551c7a20d1dc882c
#
_cell.length_a   1.000
_cell.length_b   1.000
_cell.length_c   1.000
_cell.angle_alpha   90.00
_cell.angle_beta   90.00
_cell.angle_gamma   90.00
#
_symmetry.space_group_name_H-M   'P 1'
#
loop_
_entity.id
_entity.type
_entity.pdbx_description
1 polymer ?
#
loop_
_entity_poly.entity_id
_entity_poly.type
_entity_poly.pdbx_seq_one_letter_code
_entity_poly.pdbx_strand_id
1 'polypeptide(L)'
;MSNLKLQKPFLKWIGGKTQIINNIISRIPKNINNYHELFLGGGSVLLAVLSLQKQNKIVIKNKIYAYDINSILINVYKHIQKNKDELYKFINQYITEYDSIKGSIINRKPTSIEEAKTSKESYYYWLRNKYNNIDKETIECSALFMVINKTCFRGMYREGPNGYNVPYGHYKKTPTIISKEDLDYISDLIKEVEFKHSNFTDSIKNVKDEDFVYLDPPYAPENSKSFVGYVADGFDLEMHKLLFSEIKKLGKIKFVLSNAKVDLVMDSFKEYNCEDIVARRAINSKKPDSTTTEVIIYN
;
A
#
# COMPACT_ATOMS: atom_id res chain seq x y z
N MET A 1 -20.54 -3.48 -20.72
CA MET A 1 -19.13 -3.37 -20.29
C MET A 1 -18.70 -4.72 -19.77
N SER A 2 -17.71 -5.39 -20.39
CA SER A 2 -17.18 -6.67 -19.90
C SER A 2 -16.68 -6.46 -18.48
N ASN A 3 -17.08 -7.34 -17.52
CA ASN A 3 -16.60 -7.29 -16.13
C ASN A 3 -15.07 -7.41 -16.14
N LEU A 4 -14.37 -6.29 -15.95
CA LEU A 4 -12.92 -6.26 -15.76
C LEU A 4 -12.58 -6.97 -14.47
N LYS A 5 -11.91 -8.12 -14.55
CA LYS A 5 -11.42 -8.83 -13.36
C LYS A 5 -10.10 -8.19 -12.92
N LEU A 6 -10.15 -7.25 -11.99
CA LEU A 6 -8.99 -6.60 -11.42
C LEU A 6 -8.52 -7.34 -10.16
N GLN A 7 -7.22 -7.61 -10.05
CA GLN A 7 -6.64 -8.14 -8.84
C GLN A 7 -6.70 -7.09 -7.71
N LYS A 8 -7.25 -7.48 -6.59
CA LYS A 8 -7.31 -6.63 -5.38
C LYS A 8 -5.99 -6.71 -4.59
N PRO A 9 -5.63 -5.66 -3.85
CA PRO A 9 -4.47 -5.71 -2.96
C PRO A 9 -4.64 -6.78 -1.87
N PHE A 10 -3.56 -7.47 -1.55
CA PHE A 10 -3.52 -8.51 -0.53
C PHE A 10 -3.26 -7.93 0.87
N LEU A 11 -2.66 -6.75 0.98
CA LEU A 11 -2.49 -6.03 2.24
C LEU A 11 -3.67 -5.09 2.50
N LYS A 12 -3.95 -4.84 3.78
CA LYS A 12 -4.74 -3.68 4.20
C LYS A 12 -3.81 -2.49 4.31
N TRP A 13 -4.02 -1.47 3.50
CA TRP A 13 -3.17 -0.28 3.48
C TRP A 13 -4.01 0.99 3.46
N ILE A 14 -3.62 1.97 4.29
CA ILE A 14 -4.32 3.26 4.36
C ILE A 14 -4.15 3.97 3.02
N GLY A 15 -5.20 4.60 2.53
CA GLY A 15 -5.18 5.27 1.24
C GLY A 15 -5.37 4.36 0.02
N GLY A 16 -5.62 3.05 0.21
CA GLY A 16 -5.83 2.12 -0.90
C GLY A 16 -6.95 2.57 -1.85
N LYS A 17 -6.68 2.55 -3.16
CA LYS A 17 -7.53 3.14 -4.22
C LYS A 17 -8.63 2.22 -4.77
N THR A 18 -8.93 1.11 -4.08
CA THR A 18 -9.92 0.12 -4.56
C THR A 18 -11.30 0.72 -4.85
N GLN A 19 -11.73 1.75 -4.09
CA GLN A 19 -13.04 2.39 -4.27
C GLN A 19 -13.12 3.24 -5.54
N ILE A 20 -12.01 3.89 -5.91
CA ILE A 20 -11.93 4.83 -7.04
C ILE A 20 -11.09 4.27 -8.20
N ILE A 21 -10.78 2.98 -8.16
CA ILE A 21 -9.87 2.37 -9.14
C ILE A 21 -10.32 2.55 -10.58
N ASN A 22 -11.62 2.49 -10.85
CA ASN A 22 -12.17 2.66 -12.19
C ASN A 22 -11.94 4.08 -12.73
N ASN A 23 -12.01 5.11 -11.88
CA ASN A 23 -11.70 6.48 -12.28
C ASN A 23 -10.21 6.61 -12.63
N ILE A 24 -9.33 6.04 -11.81
CA ILE A 24 -7.88 6.07 -12.06
C ILE A 24 -7.53 5.36 -13.36
N ILE A 25 -7.95 4.10 -13.54
CA ILE A 25 -7.57 3.31 -14.73
C ILE A 25 -8.15 3.86 -16.04
N SER A 26 -9.27 4.61 -15.99
CA SER A 26 -9.84 5.27 -17.18
C SER A 26 -8.97 6.41 -17.70
N ARG A 27 -8.01 6.91 -16.91
CA ARG A 27 -7.06 7.98 -17.27
C ARG A 27 -5.69 7.44 -17.68
N ILE A 28 -5.48 6.13 -17.59
CA ILE A 28 -4.23 5.49 -18.00
C ILE A 28 -4.23 5.28 -19.52
N PRO A 29 -3.17 5.68 -20.25
CA PRO A 29 -3.06 5.46 -21.69
C PRO A 29 -3.08 3.96 -22.03
N LYS A 30 -3.62 3.62 -23.21
CA LYS A 30 -3.64 2.23 -23.69
C LYS A 30 -2.25 1.71 -24.07
N ASN A 31 -1.35 2.60 -24.50
CA ASN A 31 0.02 2.26 -24.89
C ASN A 31 0.97 3.09 -24.04
N ILE A 32 1.85 2.42 -23.34
CA ILE A 32 2.82 2.98 -22.39
C ILE A 32 4.19 2.43 -22.75
N ASN A 33 5.22 3.26 -22.70
CA ASN A 33 6.61 2.81 -22.85
C ASN A 33 7.09 2.10 -21.59
N ASN A 34 7.33 2.85 -20.51
CA ASN A 34 7.53 2.30 -19.16
C ASN A 34 6.42 2.80 -18.23
N TYR A 35 6.03 1.96 -17.27
CA TYR A 35 5.10 2.33 -16.20
C TYR A 35 5.86 2.59 -14.91
N HIS A 36 5.56 3.71 -14.25
CA HIS A 36 6.14 4.06 -12.96
C HIS A 36 5.05 4.33 -11.92
N GLU A 37 5.07 3.61 -10.79
CA GLU A 37 4.26 3.88 -9.61
C GLU A 37 5.18 4.36 -8.49
N LEU A 38 5.17 5.69 -8.19
CA LEU A 38 6.17 6.31 -7.31
C LEU A 38 5.86 6.14 -5.82
N PHE A 39 4.63 5.76 -5.48
CA PHE A 39 4.15 5.52 -4.11
C PHE A 39 3.31 4.25 -4.11
N LEU A 40 3.96 3.09 -4.05
CA LEU A 40 3.32 1.79 -4.25
C LEU A 40 2.24 1.49 -3.20
N GLY A 41 2.53 1.76 -1.92
CA GLY A 41 1.63 1.43 -0.82
C GLY A 41 1.17 -0.03 -0.86
N GLY A 42 -0.14 -0.23 -0.76
CA GLY A 42 -0.77 -1.56 -0.88
C GLY A 42 -0.87 -2.09 -2.32
N GLY A 43 -0.34 -1.39 -3.32
CA GLY A 43 -0.28 -1.80 -4.73
C GLY A 43 -1.63 -1.92 -5.45
N SER A 44 -2.65 -1.20 -5.00
CA SER A 44 -3.99 -1.31 -5.59
C SER A 44 -4.02 -0.90 -7.06
N VAL A 45 -3.24 0.11 -7.46
CA VAL A 45 -3.21 0.58 -8.84
C VAL A 45 -2.29 -0.28 -9.68
N LEU A 46 -1.09 -0.62 -9.19
CA LEU A 46 -0.19 -1.56 -9.87
C LEU A 46 -0.89 -2.87 -10.24
N LEU A 47 -1.55 -3.52 -9.28
CA LEU A 47 -2.24 -4.80 -9.51
C LEU A 47 -3.40 -4.66 -10.51
N ALA A 48 -4.11 -3.53 -10.50
CA ALA A 48 -5.14 -3.24 -11.49
C ALA A 48 -4.55 -3.05 -12.90
N VAL A 49 -3.47 -2.27 -13.01
CA VAL A 49 -2.76 -2.04 -14.28
C VAL A 49 -2.24 -3.34 -14.88
N LEU A 50 -1.59 -4.17 -14.06
CA LEU A 50 -1.10 -5.49 -14.49
C LEU A 50 -2.25 -6.42 -14.91
N SER A 51 -3.40 -6.34 -14.22
CA SER A 51 -4.59 -7.10 -14.60
C SER A 51 -5.14 -6.64 -15.97
N LEU A 52 -5.10 -5.35 -16.26
CA LEU A 52 -5.49 -4.80 -17.56
C LEU A 52 -4.51 -5.23 -18.66
N GLN A 53 -3.21 -5.23 -18.39
CA GLN A 53 -2.18 -5.72 -19.32
C GLN A 53 -2.38 -7.20 -19.63
N LYS A 54 -2.60 -8.04 -18.60
CA LYS A 54 -2.88 -9.48 -18.78
C LYS A 54 -4.15 -9.75 -19.59
N GLN A 55 -5.12 -8.82 -19.61
CA GLN A 55 -6.34 -8.87 -20.40
C GLN A 55 -6.22 -8.15 -21.77
N ASN A 56 -5.02 -7.74 -22.19
CA ASN A 56 -4.74 -7.00 -23.42
C ASN A 56 -5.56 -5.69 -23.55
N LYS A 57 -5.87 -5.04 -22.43
CA LYS A 57 -6.57 -3.74 -22.40
C LYS A 57 -5.63 -2.56 -22.45
N ILE A 58 -4.41 -2.75 -21.93
CA ILE A 58 -3.27 -1.83 -22.04
C ILE A 58 -2.03 -2.61 -22.48
N VAL A 59 -1.07 -1.89 -23.05
CA VAL A 59 0.23 -2.43 -23.45
C VAL A 59 1.31 -1.59 -22.82
N ILE A 60 2.15 -2.22 -21.97
CA ILE A 60 3.38 -1.65 -21.47
C ILE A 60 4.52 -2.32 -22.23
N LYS A 61 5.24 -1.53 -23.05
CA LYS A 61 6.18 -2.07 -24.05
C LYS A 61 7.49 -2.57 -23.42
N ASN A 62 7.96 -1.91 -22.34
CA ASN A 62 9.27 -2.18 -21.76
C ASN A 62 9.18 -2.55 -20.28
N LYS A 63 9.44 -1.62 -19.37
CA LYS A 63 9.62 -1.88 -17.95
C LYS A 63 8.45 -1.39 -17.10
N ILE A 64 8.24 -2.07 -15.98
CA ILE A 64 7.27 -1.70 -14.95
C ILE A 64 8.04 -1.48 -13.66
N TYR A 65 8.01 -0.26 -13.16
CA TYR A 65 8.69 0.13 -11.94
C TYR A 65 7.69 0.46 -10.84
N ALA A 66 7.92 -0.07 -9.65
CA ALA A 66 7.15 0.25 -8.45
C ALA A 66 8.10 0.66 -7.32
N TYR A 67 7.88 1.83 -6.76
CA TYR A 67 8.73 2.42 -5.74
C TYR A 67 7.95 2.68 -4.45
N ASP A 68 8.61 2.54 -3.33
CA ASP A 68 8.11 2.98 -2.04
C ASP A 68 9.27 3.31 -1.10
N ILE A 69 9.08 4.26 -0.20
CA ILE A 69 10.04 4.58 0.85
C ILE A 69 10.00 3.54 1.98
N ASN A 70 8.94 2.75 2.07
CA ASN A 70 8.80 1.67 3.03
C ASN A 70 9.48 0.39 2.50
N SER A 71 10.66 0.09 3.01
CA SER A 71 11.44 -1.09 2.60
C SER A 71 10.70 -2.40 2.88
N ILE A 72 9.87 -2.46 3.93
CA ILE A 72 9.10 -3.66 4.28
C ILE A 72 8.08 -3.98 3.21
N LEU A 73 7.36 -2.98 2.67
CA LEU A 73 6.44 -3.18 1.55
C LEU A 73 7.18 -3.74 0.34
N ILE A 74 8.30 -3.14 -0.02
CA ILE A 74 9.13 -3.56 -1.16
C ILE A 74 9.62 -5.01 -0.97
N ASN A 75 10.06 -5.37 0.24
CA ASN A 75 10.51 -6.73 0.54
C ASN A 75 9.37 -7.76 0.46
N VAL A 76 8.17 -7.42 0.94
CA VAL A 76 6.99 -8.29 0.80
C VAL A 76 6.72 -8.59 -0.68
N TYR A 77 6.70 -7.57 -1.56
CA TYR A 77 6.50 -7.78 -2.99
C TYR A 77 7.60 -8.61 -3.64
N LYS A 78 8.87 -8.34 -3.31
CA LYS A 78 10.02 -9.13 -3.78
C LYS A 78 9.94 -10.60 -3.33
N HIS A 79 9.50 -10.85 -2.09
CA HIS A 79 9.36 -12.21 -1.58
C HIS A 79 8.17 -12.95 -2.21
N ILE A 80 7.06 -12.27 -2.49
CA ILE A 80 5.96 -12.84 -3.29
C ILE A 80 6.47 -13.19 -4.70
N GLN A 81 7.29 -12.33 -5.31
CA GLN A 81 7.81 -12.52 -6.65
C GLN A 81 8.78 -13.71 -6.74
N LYS A 82 9.67 -13.87 -5.76
CA LYS A 82 10.82 -14.78 -5.84
C LYS A 82 10.78 -15.99 -4.91
N ASN A 83 10.06 -15.90 -3.79
CA ASN A 83 10.13 -16.86 -2.68
C ASN A 83 8.73 -17.22 -2.16
N LYS A 84 7.72 -17.21 -3.03
CA LYS A 84 6.30 -17.35 -2.65
C LYS A 84 6.00 -18.60 -1.81
N ASP A 85 6.62 -19.74 -2.12
CA ASP A 85 6.33 -21.00 -1.44
C ASP A 85 6.86 -21.01 -0.01
N GLU A 86 8.06 -20.48 0.22
CA GLU A 86 8.63 -20.31 1.56
C GLU A 86 7.86 -19.26 2.35
N LEU A 87 7.51 -18.14 1.70
CA LEU A 87 6.65 -17.10 2.29
C LEU A 87 5.32 -17.68 2.75
N TYR A 88 4.66 -18.49 1.89
CA TYR A 88 3.40 -19.13 2.23
C TYR A 88 3.53 -20.13 3.39
N LYS A 89 4.63 -20.86 3.46
CA LYS A 89 4.92 -21.79 4.56
C LYS A 89 4.94 -21.06 5.92
N PHE A 90 5.65 -19.93 6.00
CA PHE A 90 5.66 -19.11 7.23
C PHE A 90 4.28 -18.53 7.55
N ILE A 91 3.58 -17.98 6.55
CA ILE A 91 2.22 -17.45 6.75
C ILE A 91 1.31 -18.52 7.29
N ASN A 92 1.31 -19.71 6.67
CA ASN A 92 0.46 -20.83 7.05
C ASN A 92 0.80 -21.35 8.46
N GLN A 93 2.07 -21.40 8.82
CA GLN A 93 2.50 -21.75 10.18
C GLN A 93 1.88 -20.79 11.20
N TYR A 94 2.07 -19.50 11.06
CA TYR A 94 1.58 -18.50 12.01
C TYR A 94 0.06 -18.46 12.11
N ILE A 95 -0.64 -18.59 10.99
CA ILE A 95 -2.11 -18.54 11.03
C ILE A 95 -2.71 -19.82 11.59
N THR A 96 -2.09 -20.97 11.35
CA THR A 96 -2.50 -22.24 11.93
C THR A 96 -2.30 -22.24 13.45
N GLU A 97 -1.15 -21.75 13.93
CA GLU A 97 -0.91 -21.57 15.36
C GLU A 97 -1.94 -20.61 15.98
N TYR A 98 -2.15 -19.44 15.35
CA TYR A 98 -3.15 -18.47 15.79
C TYR A 98 -4.56 -19.07 15.86
N ASP A 99 -4.95 -19.88 14.90
CA ASP A 99 -6.29 -20.48 14.82
C ASP A 99 -6.50 -21.61 15.85
N SER A 100 -5.42 -22.30 16.21
CA SER A 100 -5.45 -23.36 17.22
C SER A 100 -5.73 -22.85 18.64
N ILE A 101 -5.51 -21.54 18.90
CA ILE A 101 -5.63 -20.95 20.23
C ILE A 101 -7.09 -20.83 20.65
N LYS A 102 -7.45 -21.45 21.78
CA LYS A 102 -8.79 -21.43 22.37
C LYS A 102 -8.86 -20.63 23.68
N GLY A 103 -7.71 -20.28 24.25
CA GLY A 103 -7.62 -19.55 25.52
C GLY A 103 -8.08 -18.10 25.40
N SER A 104 -8.36 -17.49 26.54
CA SER A 104 -8.86 -16.11 26.66
C SER A 104 -8.07 -15.23 27.64
N ILE A 105 -7.00 -15.77 28.25
CA ILE A 105 -6.15 -15.03 29.19
C ILE A 105 -5.22 -14.13 28.39
N ILE A 106 -5.37 -12.82 28.55
CA ILE A 106 -4.61 -11.83 27.80
C ILE A 106 -3.31 -11.49 28.51
N ASN A 107 -2.18 -11.77 27.83
CA ASN A 107 -0.86 -11.24 28.18
C ASN A 107 -0.36 -10.41 26.97
N ARG A 108 -0.22 -9.08 27.15
CA ARG A 108 0.24 -8.18 26.08
C ARG A 108 1.77 -8.06 25.98
N LYS A 109 2.48 -8.75 26.84
CA LYS A 109 3.97 -8.80 26.85
C LYS A 109 4.45 -10.23 27.10
N PRO A 110 4.02 -11.21 26.27
CA PRO A 110 4.43 -12.59 26.46
C PRO A 110 5.93 -12.73 26.22
N THR A 111 6.60 -13.49 27.11
CA THR A 111 8.04 -13.75 27.06
C THR A 111 8.36 -15.14 26.54
N SER A 112 7.36 -16.04 26.52
CA SER A 112 7.48 -17.38 25.97
C SER A 112 6.32 -17.71 25.04
N ILE A 113 6.46 -18.80 24.26
CA ILE A 113 5.41 -19.26 23.36
C ILE A 113 4.19 -19.80 24.13
N GLU A 114 4.39 -20.36 25.30
CA GLU A 114 3.33 -20.83 26.19
C GLU A 114 2.46 -19.65 26.66
N GLU A 115 3.09 -18.57 27.09
CA GLU A 115 2.40 -17.32 27.45
C GLU A 115 1.70 -16.69 26.24
N ALA A 116 2.31 -16.75 25.05
CA ALA A 116 1.72 -16.27 23.82
C ALA A 116 0.45 -17.02 23.44
N LYS A 117 0.42 -18.35 23.64
CA LYS A 117 -0.73 -19.21 23.27
C LYS A 117 -1.88 -19.18 24.29
N THR A 118 -1.82 -18.33 25.31
CA THR A 118 -2.92 -18.14 26.26
C THR A 118 -4.15 -17.43 25.68
N SER A 119 -3.96 -16.65 24.61
CA SER A 119 -5.05 -16.07 23.81
C SER A 119 -4.57 -15.61 22.42
N LYS A 120 -5.49 -15.43 21.47
CA LYS A 120 -5.18 -14.87 20.15
C LYS A 120 -4.58 -13.46 20.24
N GLU A 121 -5.01 -12.65 21.22
CA GLU A 121 -4.43 -11.33 21.48
C GLU A 121 -2.99 -11.44 21.99
N SER A 122 -2.71 -12.35 22.94
CA SER A 122 -1.34 -12.59 23.43
C SER A 122 -0.41 -13.04 22.30
N TYR A 123 -0.88 -13.95 21.44
CA TYR A 123 -0.12 -14.43 20.29
C TYR A 123 0.16 -13.32 19.28
N TYR A 124 -0.80 -12.44 19.03
CA TYR A 124 -0.58 -11.25 18.21
C TYR A 124 0.56 -10.37 18.75
N TYR A 125 0.58 -10.12 20.05
CA TYR A 125 1.66 -9.32 20.66
C TYR A 125 3.01 -10.04 20.63
N TRP A 126 3.02 -11.37 20.71
CA TRP A 126 4.22 -12.19 20.48
C TRP A 126 4.75 -12.03 19.05
N LEU A 127 3.89 -12.20 18.04
CA LEU A 127 4.28 -12.03 16.63
C LEU A 127 4.76 -10.60 16.34
N ARG A 128 4.10 -9.59 16.93
CA ARG A 128 4.51 -8.19 16.80
C ARG A 128 5.88 -7.95 17.41
N ASN A 129 6.17 -8.50 18.58
CA ASN A 129 7.48 -8.42 19.20
C ASN A 129 8.55 -9.13 18.35
N LYS A 130 8.24 -10.31 17.83
CA LYS A 130 9.13 -11.04 16.90
C LYS A 130 9.41 -10.23 15.65
N TYR A 131 8.38 -9.64 15.02
CA TYR A 131 8.53 -8.74 13.87
C TYR A 131 9.45 -7.56 14.19
N ASN A 132 9.32 -6.94 15.35
CA ASN A 132 10.16 -5.78 15.71
C ASN A 132 11.64 -6.14 15.88
N ASN A 133 11.96 -7.38 16.24
CA ASN A 133 13.32 -7.82 16.55
C ASN A 133 14.00 -8.69 15.49
N ILE A 134 13.27 -9.12 14.44
CA ILE A 134 13.82 -9.90 13.33
C ILE A 134 14.48 -8.98 12.29
N ASP A 135 15.45 -9.53 11.55
CA ASP A 135 16.00 -8.88 10.37
C ASP A 135 14.89 -8.61 9.33
N LYS A 136 14.79 -7.35 8.90
CA LYS A 136 13.73 -6.85 8.04
C LYS A 136 13.81 -7.33 6.60
N GLU A 137 14.93 -7.90 6.18
CA GLU A 137 15.12 -8.41 4.82
C GLU A 137 14.74 -9.89 4.66
N THR A 138 14.39 -10.57 5.75
CA THR A 138 14.06 -12.00 5.72
C THR A 138 12.65 -12.27 5.16
N ILE A 139 12.47 -13.45 4.55
CA ILE A 139 11.16 -13.94 4.09
C ILE A 139 10.20 -14.09 5.28
N GLU A 140 10.72 -14.55 6.41
CA GLU A 140 9.95 -14.69 7.64
C GLU A 140 9.43 -13.34 8.15
N CYS A 141 10.22 -12.26 8.07
CA CYS A 141 9.76 -10.92 8.40
C CYS A 141 8.61 -10.47 7.52
N SER A 142 8.67 -10.73 6.23
CA SER A 142 7.57 -10.44 5.29
C SER A 142 6.30 -11.22 5.63
N ALA A 143 6.42 -12.49 6.00
CA ALA A 143 5.29 -13.30 6.46
C ALA A 143 4.68 -12.74 7.76
N LEU A 144 5.51 -12.43 8.75
CA LEU A 144 5.09 -11.78 9.99
C LEU A 144 4.35 -10.48 9.72
N PHE A 145 4.91 -9.62 8.85
CA PHE A 145 4.26 -8.38 8.46
C PHE A 145 2.87 -8.61 7.85
N MET A 146 2.72 -9.55 6.93
CA MET A 146 1.42 -9.88 6.34
C MET A 146 0.41 -10.37 7.37
N VAL A 147 0.84 -11.21 8.33
CA VAL A 147 -0.01 -11.72 9.39
C VAL A 147 -0.43 -10.61 10.37
N ILE A 148 0.52 -9.81 10.88
CA ILE A 148 0.20 -8.72 11.79
C ILE A 148 -0.63 -7.63 11.13
N ASN A 149 -0.42 -7.31 9.85
CA ASN A 149 -1.23 -6.36 9.09
C ASN A 149 -2.71 -6.78 9.02
N LYS A 150 -2.98 -8.07 8.82
CA LYS A 150 -4.36 -8.57 8.75
C LYS A 150 -5.02 -8.76 10.12
N THR A 151 -4.22 -8.95 11.19
CA THR A 151 -4.71 -9.20 12.54
C THR A 151 -4.66 -7.98 13.46
N CYS A 152 -3.98 -6.91 13.07
CA CYS A 152 -3.95 -5.65 13.81
C CYS A 152 -5.24 -4.84 13.67
N PHE A 153 -5.36 -3.81 14.48
CA PHE A 153 -6.48 -2.86 14.44
C PHE A 153 -6.58 -2.18 13.07
N ARG A 154 -7.65 -2.46 12.34
CA ARG A 154 -8.00 -1.87 11.03
C ARG A 154 -6.96 -2.02 9.91
N GLY A 155 -5.96 -2.88 10.07
CA GLY A 155 -4.88 -3.00 9.07
C GLY A 155 -3.99 -1.75 8.97
N MET A 156 -3.86 -1.02 10.07
CA MET A 156 -3.02 0.18 10.13
C MET A 156 -1.53 -0.18 10.08
N TYR A 157 -0.73 0.73 9.53
CA TYR A 157 0.72 0.73 9.70
C TYR A 157 1.12 1.94 10.53
N ARG A 158 1.86 1.71 11.60
CA ARG A 158 2.40 2.77 12.44
C ARG A 158 3.63 2.26 13.18
N GLU A 159 4.71 3.01 13.08
CA GLU A 159 5.93 2.80 13.83
C GLU A 159 6.16 3.93 14.85
N GLY A 160 6.80 3.60 15.93
CA GLY A 160 7.26 4.53 16.93
C GLY A 160 8.72 4.23 17.27
N PRO A 161 9.30 4.85 18.32
CA PRO A 161 10.70 4.65 18.69
C PRO A 161 11.10 3.18 18.94
N ASN A 162 10.11 2.33 19.29
CA ASN A 162 10.32 0.90 19.55
C ASN A 162 9.75 0.01 18.41
N GLY A 163 9.65 0.52 17.19
CA GLY A 163 9.14 -0.19 16.01
C GLY A 163 7.62 -0.18 15.88
N TYR A 164 7.09 -1.19 15.17
CA TYR A 164 5.67 -1.33 14.89
C TYR A 164 4.83 -1.47 16.17
N ASN A 165 3.81 -0.60 16.32
CA ASN A 165 3.10 -0.44 17.59
C ASN A 165 1.57 -0.46 17.49
N VAL A 166 1.00 -0.90 16.36
CA VAL A 166 -0.45 -1.03 16.21
C VAL A 166 -1.01 -2.10 17.14
N PRO A 167 -2.15 -1.88 17.83
CA PRO A 167 -2.76 -2.87 18.70
C PRO A 167 -3.47 -3.99 17.95
N TYR A 168 -3.86 -5.04 18.67
CA TYR A 168 -4.66 -6.15 18.15
C TYR A 168 -6.02 -5.70 17.64
N GLY A 169 -6.54 -6.39 16.59
CA GLY A 169 -7.73 -5.96 15.86
C GLY A 169 -9.07 -6.53 16.37
N HIS A 170 -9.07 -7.44 17.33
CA HIS A 170 -10.28 -8.07 17.92
C HIS A 170 -11.27 -8.63 16.89
N TYR A 171 -10.77 -9.37 15.90
CA TYR A 171 -11.60 -9.97 14.86
C TYR A 171 -12.42 -11.15 15.40
N LYS A 172 -13.73 -11.19 15.08
CA LYS A 172 -14.65 -12.29 15.44
C LYS A 172 -14.27 -13.62 14.78
N LYS A 173 -13.71 -13.56 13.56
CA LYS A 173 -13.21 -14.70 12.80
C LYS A 173 -11.75 -14.45 12.44
N THR A 174 -10.95 -15.50 12.36
CA THR A 174 -9.58 -15.40 11.89
C THR A 174 -9.56 -14.81 10.49
N PRO A 175 -8.84 -13.70 10.26
CA PRO A 175 -8.73 -13.12 8.92
C PRO A 175 -7.96 -14.06 7.99
N THR A 176 -8.43 -14.23 6.77
CA THR A 176 -7.61 -14.83 5.71
C THR A 176 -6.46 -13.89 5.37
N ILE A 177 -5.23 -14.35 5.47
CA ILE A 177 -4.05 -13.55 5.13
C ILE A 177 -3.95 -13.45 3.61
N ILE A 178 -3.77 -14.58 2.95
CA ILE A 178 -3.80 -14.76 1.50
C ILE A 178 -4.03 -16.24 1.22
N SER A 179 -4.82 -16.60 0.19
CA SER A 179 -4.91 -17.99 -0.27
C SER A 179 -3.67 -18.37 -1.08
N LYS A 180 -3.41 -19.67 -1.21
CA LYS A 180 -2.29 -20.14 -2.05
C LYS A 180 -2.52 -19.76 -3.51
N GLU A 181 -3.76 -19.87 -3.98
CA GLU A 181 -4.17 -19.52 -5.35
C GLU A 181 -3.97 -18.03 -5.63
N ASP A 182 -4.38 -17.16 -4.69
CA ASP A 182 -4.17 -15.71 -4.84
C ASP A 182 -2.67 -15.37 -4.82
N LEU A 183 -1.89 -16.02 -3.96
CA LEU A 183 -0.45 -15.81 -3.87
C LEU A 183 0.24 -16.21 -5.17
N ASP A 184 -0.10 -17.37 -5.73
CA ASP A 184 0.44 -17.86 -6.99
C ASP A 184 0.05 -16.95 -8.15
N TYR A 185 -1.21 -16.49 -8.19
CA TYR A 185 -1.69 -15.57 -9.20
C TYR A 185 -0.98 -14.20 -9.12
N ILE A 186 -0.84 -13.63 -7.92
CA ILE A 186 -0.15 -12.35 -7.72
C ILE A 186 1.33 -12.48 -8.07
N SER A 187 1.98 -13.57 -7.67
CA SER A 187 3.39 -13.82 -8.01
C SER A 187 3.61 -13.85 -9.53
N ASP A 188 2.74 -14.54 -10.29
CA ASP A 188 2.79 -14.52 -11.76
C ASP A 188 2.53 -13.11 -12.32
N LEU A 189 1.55 -12.40 -11.76
CA LEU A 189 1.16 -11.08 -12.22
C LEU A 189 2.28 -10.05 -12.09
N ILE A 190 3.06 -10.10 -11.01
CA ILE A 190 4.11 -9.13 -10.71
C ILE A 190 5.52 -9.57 -11.15
N LYS A 191 5.65 -10.69 -11.86
CA LYS A 191 6.96 -11.30 -12.17
C LYS A 191 7.95 -10.38 -12.88
N GLU A 192 7.46 -9.47 -13.74
CA GLU A 192 8.28 -8.54 -14.52
C GLU A 192 8.41 -7.15 -13.88
N VAL A 193 7.86 -6.94 -12.67
CA VAL A 193 7.91 -5.66 -11.98
C VAL A 193 9.27 -5.47 -11.29
N GLU A 194 9.88 -4.31 -11.50
CA GLU A 194 11.07 -3.89 -10.75
C GLU A 194 10.66 -3.12 -9.49
N PHE A 195 10.67 -3.81 -8.33
CA PHE A 195 10.40 -3.20 -7.02
C PHE A 195 11.65 -2.53 -6.46
N LYS A 196 11.57 -1.24 -6.13
CA LYS A 196 12.70 -0.44 -5.65
C LYS A 196 12.35 0.31 -4.37
N HIS A 197 13.13 0.08 -3.31
CA HIS A 197 13.12 0.93 -2.12
C HIS A 197 13.77 2.27 -2.49
N SER A 198 12.97 3.32 -2.61
CA SER A 198 13.44 4.63 -3.07
C SER A 198 12.45 5.72 -2.69
N ASN A 199 12.94 6.92 -2.43
CA ASN A 199 12.09 8.11 -2.32
C ASN A 199 11.65 8.60 -3.72
N PHE A 200 10.64 9.47 -3.76
CA PHE A 200 10.11 9.97 -5.03
C PHE A 200 11.08 10.88 -5.79
N THR A 201 11.96 11.61 -5.08
CA THR A 201 12.92 12.53 -5.71
C THR A 201 13.97 11.80 -6.54
N ASP A 202 14.29 10.57 -6.17
CA ASP A 202 15.21 9.72 -6.94
C ASP A 202 14.47 8.87 -7.97
N SER A 203 13.27 8.42 -7.63
CA SER A 203 12.44 7.60 -8.52
C SER A 203 11.99 8.38 -9.76
N ILE A 204 11.59 9.65 -9.61
CA ILE A 204 11.11 10.49 -10.71
C ILE A 204 12.18 10.77 -11.76
N LYS A 205 13.46 10.77 -11.38
CA LYS A 205 14.60 10.95 -12.31
C LYS A 205 14.74 9.81 -13.32
N ASN A 206 14.14 8.66 -13.06
CA ASN A 206 14.16 7.51 -13.96
C ASN A 206 13.10 7.59 -15.06
N VAL A 207 12.17 8.53 -14.96
CA VAL A 207 11.06 8.72 -15.90
C VAL A 207 11.59 9.39 -17.17
N LYS A 208 11.18 8.87 -18.33
CA LYS A 208 11.61 9.32 -19.66
C LYS A 208 10.40 9.65 -20.54
N ASP A 209 10.68 10.25 -21.70
CA ASP A 209 9.64 10.51 -22.70
C ASP A 209 8.87 9.23 -23.06
N GLU A 210 7.56 9.37 -23.31
CA GLU A 210 6.60 8.30 -23.58
C GLU A 210 6.31 7.34 -22.40
N ASP A 211 6.92 7.54 -21.22
CA ASP A 211 6.56 6.82 -20.00
C ASP A 211 5.22 7.31 -19.44
N PHE A 212 4.69 6.54 -18.52
CA PHE A 212 3.51 6.92 -17.74
C PHE A 212 3.80 6.83 -16.25
N VAL A 213 3.35 7.83 -15.48
CA VAL A 213 3.60 7.92 -14.05
C VAL A 213 2.28 7.94 -13.27
N TYR A 214 2.13 7.02 -12.32
CA TYR A 214 1.09 7.10 -11.30
C TYR A 214 1.68 7.57 -9.96
N LEU A 215 0.98 8.51 -9.32
CA LEU A 215 1.40 9.12 -8.05
C LEU A 215 0.24 9.10 -7.05
N ASP A 216 0.49 8.54 -5.87
CA ASP A 216 -0.43 8.50 -4.74
C ASP A 216 0.33 8.84 -3.44
N PRO A 217 0.83 10.08 -3.32
CA PRO A 217 1.60 10.51 -2.14
C PRO A 217 0.71 10.58 -0.91
N PRO A 218 1.28 10.71 0.30
CA PRO A 218 0.53 11.18 1.45
C PRO A 218 -0.25 12.43 1.09
N TYR A 219 -1.55 12.47 1.46
CA TYR A 219 -2.43 13.56 1.04
C TYR A 219 -2.11 14.85 1.75
N ALA A 220 -2.20 15.96 1.02
CA ALA A 220 -2.07 17.29 1.58
C ALA A 220 -3.22 17.53 2.59
N PRO A 221 -2.92 17.99 3.82
CA PRO A 221 -3.91 18.22 4.84
C PRO A 221 -4.76 19.46 4.55
N GLU A 222 -6.03 19.43 5.01
CA GLU A 222 -6.99 20.53 4.85
C GLU A 222 -6.56 21.84 5.54
N ASN A 223 -5.75 21.75 6.59
CA ASN A 223 -5.32 22.90 7.39
C ASN A 223 -3.80 22.91 7.62
N SER A 224 -3.19 24.07 7.57
CA SER A 224 -1.76 24.26 7.89
C SER A 224 -1.35 23.73 9.28
N LYS A 225 -2.25 23.78 10.27
CA LYS A 225 -2.05 23.22 11.62
C LYS A 225 -1.96 21.68 11.62
N SER A 226 -2.54 21.03 10.62
CA SER A 226 -2.50 19.57 10.50
C SER A 226 -1.16 19.06 9.94
N PHE A 227 -0.36 19.92 9.28
CA PHE A 227 1.02 19.58 8.90
C PHE A 227 1.91 19.28 10.11
N VAL A 228 1.67 19.96 11.25
CA VAL A 228 2.44 19.75 12.48
C VAL A 228 2.19 18.33 13.06
N GLY A 229 0.99 17.75 12.87
CA GLY A 229 0.66 16.40 13.29
C GLY A 229 1.16 15.28 12.36
N TYR A 230 1.43 15.62 11.09
CA TYR A 230 1.93 14.68 10.07
C TYR A 230 3.46 14.62 9.96
N VAL A 231 4.17 15.49 10.70
CA VAL A 231 5.65 15.51 10.72
C VAL A 231 6.25 14.16 11.18
N ALA A 232 5.47 13.34 11.89
CA ALA A 232 5.89 11.99 12.27
C ALA A 232 6.10 11.04 11.06
N ASP A 233 5.46 11.32 9.91
CA ASP A 233 5.57 10.51 8.68
C ASP A 233 6.52 11.13 7.64
N GLY A 234 7.15 12.28 7.96
CA GLY A 234 8.20 12.89 7.13
C GLY A 234 7.74 13.52 5.81
N PHE A 235 6.41 13.64 5.52
CA PHE A 235 5.90 14.26 4.30
C PHE A 235 5.22 15.60 4.62
N ASP A 236 6.03 16.64 4.80
CA ASP A 236 5.60 17.99 5.20
C ASP A 236 5.20 18.88 4.01
N LEU A 237 4.93 20.14 4.27
CA LEU A 237 4.54 21.13 3.25
C LEU A 237 5.63 21.30 2.18
N GLU A 238 6.89 21.33 2.57
CA GLU A 238 8.00 21.50 1.63
C GLU A 238 8.16 20.28 0.73
N MET A 239 7.95 19.09 1.27
CA MET A 239 7.92 17.86 0.47
C MET A 239 6.76 17.84 -0.53
N HIS A 240 5.58 18.36 -0.17
CA HIS A 240 4.46 18.51 -1.12
C HIS A 240 4.81 19.52 -2.23
N LYS A 241 5.36 20.67 -1.90
CA LYS A 241 5.79 21.67 -2.90
C LYS A 241 6.87 21.12 -3.83
N LEU A 242 7.84 20.40 -3.26
CA LEU A 242 8.89 19.76 -4.04
C LEU A 242 8.28 18.73 -5.01
N LEU A 243 7.41 17.82 -4.52
CA LEU A 243 6.74 16.84 -5.36
C LEU A 243 5.97 17.52 -6.51
N PHE A 244 5.19 18.56 -6.21
CA PHE A 244 4.40 19.26 -7.23
C PHE A 244 5.31 19.96 -8.26
N SER A 245 6.44 20.52 -7.82
CA SER A 245 7.46 21.06 -8.73
C SER A 245 8.05 19.98 -9.65
N GLU A 246 8.39 18.80 -9.10
CA GLU A 246 8.94 17.69 -9.89
C GLU A 246 7.91 17.14 -10.89
N ILE A 247 6.63 17.05 -10.51
CA ILE A 247 5.55 16.61 -11.43
C ILE A 247 5.42 17.60 -12.60
N LYS A 248 5.48 18.92 -12.34
CA LYS A 248 5.41 19.94 -13.41
C LYS A 248 6.58 19.83 -14.40
N LYS A 249 7.76 19.42 -13.93
CA LYS A 249 8.93 19.18 -14.78
C LYS A 249 8.77 17.99 -15.73
N LEU A 250 7.81 17.08 -15.48
CA LEU A 250 7.50 15.98 -16.40
C LEU A 250 7.03 16.48 -17.78
N GLY A 251 6.49 17.72 -17.85
CA GLY A 251 6.12 18.36 -19.11
C GLY A 251 5.06 17.57 -19.88
N LYS A 252 5.44 16.94 -21.00
CA LYS A 252 4.53 16.17 -21.88
C LYS A 252 4.34 14.72 -21.43
N ILE A 253 5.10 14.24 -20.47
CA ILE A 253 4.99 12.86 -19.96
C ILE A 253 3.63 12.71 -19.26
N LYS A 254 2.90 11.67 -19.64
CA LYS A 254 1.56 11.40 -19.08
C LYS A 254 1.65 10.94 -17.63
N PHE A 255 0.82 11.54 -16.80
CA PHE A 255 0.72 11.15 -15.39
C PHE A 255 -0.73 11.16 -14.88
N VAL A 256 -0.95 10.46 -13.78
CA VAL A 256 -2.15 10.55 -12.94
C VAL A 256 -1.71 10.71 -11.49
N LEU A 257 -2.18 11.76 -10.83
CA LEU A 257 -1.96 12.05 -9.42
C LEU A 257 -3.28 11.97 -8.66
N SER A 258 -3.31 11.21 -7.58
CA SER A 258 -4.41 11.23 -6.60
C SER A 258 -4.04 12.09 -5.41
N ASN A 259 -4.94 12.97 -4.94
CA ASN A 259 -4.71 13.78 -3.73
C ASN A 259 -6.04 14.25 -3.10
N ALA A 260 -5.96 14.91 -1.94
CA ALA A 260 -7.08 15.62 -1.35
C ALA A 260 -7.42 16.88 -2.16
N LYS A 261 -8.71 17.23 -2.23
CA LYS A 261 -9.16 18.49 -2.84
C LYS A 261 -8.97 19.63 -1.85
N VAL A 262 -7.78 20.19 -1.80
CA VAL A 262 -7.41 21.34 -0.94
C VAL A 262 -6.75 22.44 -1.78
N ASP A 263 -6.78 23.69 -1.29
CA ASP A 263 -6.28 24.86 -2.04
C ASP A 263 -4.85 24.66 -2.51
N LEU A 264 -3.96 24.15 -1.67
CA LEU A 264 -2.57 23.87 -2.02
C LEU A 264 -2.44 22.99 -3.28
N VAL A 265 -3.29 21.98 -3.41
CA VAL A 265 -3.29 21.06 -4.55
C VAL A 265 -3.93 21.72 -5.77
N MET A 266 -5.11 22.33 -5.59
CA MET A 266 -5.88 22.93 -6.68
C MET A 266 -5.13 24.11 -7.31
N ASP A 267 -4.51 24.98 -6.51
CA ASP A 267 -3.71 26.11 -6.99
C ASP A 267 -2.45 25.64 -7.73
N SER A 268 -1.84 24.54 -7.23
CA SER A 268 -0.63 23.99 -7.86
C SER A 268 -0.90 23.39 -9.24
N PHE A 269 -2.09 22.83 -9.47
CA PHE A 269 -2.43 22.11 -10.70
C PHE A 269 -3.59 22.71 -11.49
N LYS A 270 -3.87 24.02 -11.33
CA LYS A 270 -4.96 24.72 -12.03
C LYS A 270 -4.92 24.64 -13.56
N GLU A 271 -3.76 24.37 -14.16
CA GLU A 271 -3.56 24.24 -15.61
C GLU A 271 -3.72 22.80 -16.11
N TYR A 272 -3.97 21.83 -15.21
CA TYR A 272 -4.15 20.42 -15.52
C TYR A 272 -5.62 20.01 -15.44
N ASN A 273 -5.96 18.87 -16.01
CA ASN A 273 -7.29 18.31 -15.82
C ASN A 273 -7.46 17.85 -14.37
N CYS A 274 -8.55 18.27 -13.74
CA CYS A 274 -8.89 17.91 -12.36
C CYS A 274 -10.30 17.31 -12.33
N GLU A 275 -10.43 16.10 -11.77
CA GLU A 275 -11.70 15.39 -11.63
C GLU A 275 -11.98 15.15 -10.15
N ASP A 276 -13.12 15.64 -9.66
CA ASP A 276 -13.58 15.43 -8.30
C ASP A 276 -14.13 14.02 -8.13
N ILE A 277 -13.67 13.32 -7.09
CA ILE A 277 -14.12 11.99 -6.74
C ILE A 277 -14.62 11.96 -5.30
N VAL A 278 -15.84 11.50 -5.10
CA VAL A 278 -16.37 11.28 -3.75
C VAL A 278 -15.95 9.91 -3.27
N ALA A 279 -15.12 9.88 -2.22
CA ALA A 279 -14.65 8.64 -1.59
C ALA A 279 -15.13 8.56 -0.14
N ARG A 280 -15.37 7.33 0.37
CA ARG A 280 -15.69 7.11 1.79
C ARG A 280 -14.42 7.20 2.63
N ARG A 281 -14.47 7.92 3.75
CA ARG A 281 -13.40 7.92 4.76
C ARG A 281 -13.46 6.64 5.59
N ALA A 282 -12.71 5.61 5.18
CA ALA A 282 -12.69 4.30 5.86
C ALA A 282 -12.20 4.33 7.33
N ILE A 283 -11.55 5.41 7.79
CA ILE A 283 -10.87 5.49 9.10
C ILE A 283 -11.66 6.29 10.14
N ASN A 284 -12.69 7.04 9.76
CA ASN A 284 -13.44 7.85 10.73
C ASN A 284 -14.35 6.97 11.59
N SER A 285 -13.90 6.66 12.84
CA SER A 285 -14.65 5.84 13.78
C SER A 285 -15.91 6.54 14.34
N LYS A 286 -15.92 7.88 14.33
CA LYS A 286 -17.05 8.68 14.87
C LYS A 286 -18.14 8.91 13.82
N LYS A 287 -17.81 8.84 12.53
CA LYS A 287 -18.75 8.99 11.41
C LYS A 287 -18.35 8.03 10.28
N PRO A 288 -18.72 6.75 10.36
CA PRO A 288 -18.28 5.72 9.38
C PRO A 288 -18.78 5.97 7.95
N ASP A 289 -19.85 6.77 7.79
CA ASP A 289 -20.41 7.14 6.47
C ASP A 289 -19.91 8.51 5.98
N SER A 290 -18.90 9.11 6.64
CA SER A 290 -18.34 10.37 6.17
C SER A 290 -17.65 10.19 4.83
N THR A 291 -17.96 11.07 3.89
CA THR A 291 -17.29 11.17 2.60
C THR A 291 -16.23 12.25 2.64
N THR A 292 -15.24 12.13 1.78
CA THR A 292 -14.29 13.20 1.46
C THR A 292 -14.23 13.34 -0.05
N THR A 293 -14.00 14.55 -0.50
CA THR A 293 -13.73 14.78 -1.92
C THR A 293 -12.24 14.64 -2.14
N GLU A 294 -11.87 13.67 -2.96
CA GLU A 294 -10.52 13.52 -3.50
C GLU A 294 -10.48 14.13 -4.90
N VAL A 295 -9.31 14.39 -5.41
CA VAL A 295 -9.12 14.87 -6.78
C VAL A 295 -8.16 13.96 -7.52
N ILE A 296 -8.52 13.62 -8.77
CA ILE A 296 -7.61 12.98 -9.73
C ILE A 296 -7.15 14.06 -10.72
N ILE A 297 -5.84 14.24 -10.79
CA ILE A 297 -5.17 15.24 -11.63
C ILE A 297 -4.39 14.53 -12.71
N TYR A 298 -4.53 14.97 -13.95
CA TYR A 298 -3.85 14.36 -15.10
C TYR A 298 -3.63 15.35 -16.25
N ASN A 299 -2.72 15.02 -17.18
CA ASN A 299 -2.44 15.82 -18.38
C ASN A 299 -2.82 15.09 -19.68
#